data_92e03623bf6443c61c89fc64643f1d5b
#
_entry.id   92e03623bf6443c61c89fc64643f1d5b
#
_cell.length_a   1.000
_cell.length_b   1.000
_cell.length_c   1.000
_cell.angle_alpha   90.00
_cell.angle_beta   90.00
_cell.angle_gamma   90.00
#
_symmetry.space_group_name_H-M   'P 1'
#
loop_
_entity.id
_entity.type
_entity.pdbx_description
1 polymer ?
#
loop_
_entity_poly.entity_id
_entity_poly.type
_entity_poly.pdbx_seq_one_letter_code
_entity_poly.pdbx_strand_id
1 'polypeptide(L)'
;MLKIRKHLPKDIPYRVLWLNDHKVNKFTGEEVWEETTLRKQKQWFAEYQKSDEKRFFTICDGTKPVGFMGLSKISKINKNADLFVAIGDADYRGKGVGRLVMTWIIDYGFNKLKLHKIYLNVYEDNIPAVNLYKSLGFVVEGKIKDDVFFGGKFHNTLYMAKFYKRSKK
;
A
#
# COMPACT_ATOMS: atom_id res chain seq x y z
N MET A 1 14.75 2.59 -15.34
CA MET A 1 13.45 3.30 -15.43
C MET A 1 12.40 2.48 -14.68
N LEU A 2 11.73 3.08 -13.71
CA LEU A 2 10.72 2.40 -12.90
C LEU A 2 9.51 1.99 -13.76
N LYS A 3 9.08 0.75 -13.59
CA LYS A 3 7.92 0.16 -14.25
C LYS A 3 6.98 -0.44 -13.20
N ILE A 4 5.69 -0.35 -13.45
CA ILE A 4 4.64 -0.93 -12.62
C ILE A 4 3.94 -2.00 -13.44
N ARG A 5 3.85 -3.20 -12.91
CA ARG A 5 3.18 -4.33 -13.56
C ARG A 5 2.36 -5.15 -12.56
N LYS A 6 1.45 -5.97 -13.05
CA LYS A 6 0.73 -6.93 -12.21
C LYS A 6 1.71 -7.77 -11.39
N HIS A 7 1.31 -8.09 -10.16
CA HIS A 7 2.05 -9.01 -9.31
C HIS A 7 2.01 -10.43 -9.89
N LEU A 8 3.15 -11.10 -9.95
CA LEU A 8 3.33 -12.42 -10.56
C LEU A 8 3.87 -13.43 -9.54
N PRO A 9 3.72 -14.75 -9.77
CA PRO A 9 4.27 -15.78 -8.88
C PRO A 9 5.76 -15.63 -8.58
N LYS A 10 6.54 -15.18 -9.54
CA LYS A 10 7.99 -14.94 -9.40
C LYS A 10 8.34 -13.80 -8.44
N ASP A 11 7.38 -12.96 -8.06
CA ASP A 11 7.59 -11.86 -7.12
C ASP A 11 7.40 -12.28 -5.65
N ILE A 12 6.84 -13.47 -5.42
CA ILE A 12 6.54 -13.99 -4.08
C ILE A 12 7.79 -14.03 -3.19
N PRO A 13 8.98 -14.48 -3.66
CA PRO A 13 10.18 -14.47 -2.83
C PRO A 13 10.54 -13.06 -2.32
N TYR A 14 10.44 -12.03 -3.17
CA TYR A 14 10.67 -10.64 -2.78
C TYR A 14 9.64 -10.16 -1.76
N ARG A 15 8.37 -10.53 -1.95
CA ARG A 15 7.32 -10.21 -0.99
C ARG A 15 7.60 -10.84 0.39
N VAL A 16 8.02 -12.10 0.44
CA VAL A 16 8.42 -12.76 1.69
C VAL A 16 9.59 -12.02 2.35
N LEU A 17 10.62 -11.69 1.58
CA LEU A 17 11.77 -10.94 2.07
C LEU A 17 11.35 -9.63 2.73
N TRP A 18 10.51 -8.84 2.06
CA TRP A 18 10.10 -7.52 2.54
C TRP A 18 9.10 -7.57 3.69
N LEU A 19 8.19 -8.53 3.70
CA LEU A 19 7.26 -8.71 4.82
C LEU A 19 7.96 -9.19 6.10
N ASN A 20 9.12 -9.83 5.98
CA ASN A 20 9.95 -10.23 7.12
C ASN A 20 11.03 -9.19 7.47
N ASP A 21 11.22 -8.15 6.66
CA ASP A 21 12.13 -7.04 6.98
C ASP A 21 11.44 -6.06 7.94
N HIS A 22 11.92 -6.00 9.18
CA HIS A 22 11.39 -5.10 10.21
C HIS A 22 11.39 -3.62 9.78
N LYS A 23 12.35 -3.18 8.97
CA LYS A 23 12.40 -1.80 8.46
C LYS A 23 11.28 -1.49 7.47
N VAL A 24 10.78 -2.51 6.77
CA VAL A 24 9.63 -2.40 5.85
C VAL A 24 8.34 -2.57 6.62
N ASN A 25 8.29 -3.59 7.47
CA ASN A 25 7.04 -4.11 8.05
C ASN A 25 6.55 -3.31 9.27
N LYS A 26 7.43 -2.62 10.00
CA LYS A 26 7.05 -1.85 11.20
C LYS A 26 5.92 -0.83 11.01
N PHE A 27 5.60 -0.46 9.77
CA PHE A 27 4.55 0.51 9.44
C PHE A 27 3.44 -0.08 8.58
N THR A 28 3.38 -1.40 8.37
CA THR A 28 2.36 -2.02 7.52
C THR A 28 1.06 -2.37 8.26
N GLY A 29 1.05 -2.27 9.60
CA GLY A 29 -0.13 -2.51 10.42
C GLY A 29 -0.56 -3.97 10.53
N GLU A 30 0.13 -4.89 9.89
CA GLU A 30 -0.08 -6.32 10.13
C GLU A 30 0.61 -6.69 11.45
N GLU A 31 0.03 -7.60 12.22
CA GLU A 31 0.65 -8.12 13.44
C GLU A 31 2.06 -8.61 13.13
N VAL A 32 3.03 -7.84 13.57
CA VAL A 32 4.38 -7.71 13.02
C VAL A 32 5.26 -8.92 13.36
N TRP A 33 4.74 -9.91 14.08
CA TRP A 33 5.59 -10.85 14.77
C TRP A 33 5.48 -12.30 14.25
N GLU A 34 4.57 -12.58 13.34
CA GLU A 34 4.52 -13.86 12.68
C GLU A 34 5.26 -13.83 11.35
N GLU A 35 6.47 -14.40 11.32
CA GLU A 35 7.21 -14.52 10.06
C GLU A 35 6.34 -15.19 8.99
N THR A 36 6.28 -14.54 7.83
CA THR A 36 5.62 -15.15 6.68
C THR A 36 6.56 -16.11 5.97
N THR A 37 6.01 -17.08 5.27
CA THR A 37 6.77 -18.10 4.55
C THR A 37 6.39 -18.10 3.07
N LEU A 38 7.24 -18.69 2.23
CA LEU A 38 6.93 -18.91 0.81
C LEU A 38 5.61 -19.67 0.64
N ARG A 39 5.33 -20.65 1.50
CA ARG A 39 4.08 -21.43 1.48
C ARG A 39 2.87 -20.54 1.75
N LYS A 40 2.89 -19.75 2.84
CA LYS A 40 1.82 -18.80 3.19
C LYS A 40 1.58 -17.80 2.04
N GLN A 41 2.65 -17.23 1.47
CA GLN A 41 2.53 -16.25 0.39
C GLN A 41 2.09 -16.86 -0.96
N LYS A 42 2.43 -18.10 -1.27
CA LYS A 42 1.89 -18.81 -2.44
C LYS A 42 0.39 -19.07 -2.29
N GLN A 43 -0.06 -19.48 -1.09
CA GLN A 43 -1.49 -19.65 -0.80
C GLN A 43 -2.24 -18.32 -0.92
N TRP A 44 -1.73 -17.26 -0.28
CA TRP A 44 -2.27 -15.91 -0.41
C TRP A 44 -2.38 -15.47 -1.87
N PHE A 45 -1.36 -15.75 -2.70
CA PHE A 45 -1.37 -15.38 -4.11
C PHE A 45 -2.45 -16.14 -4.90
N ALA A 46 -2.65 -17.42 -4.63
CA ALA A 46 -3.71 -18.22 -5.25
C ALA A 46 -5.12 -17.69 -4.91
N GLU A 47 -5.33 -17.26 -3.67
CA GLU A 47 -6.58 -16.61 -3.22
C GLU A 47 -6.74 -15.22 -3.85
N TYR A 48 -5.65 -14.44 -3.90
CA TYR A 48 -5.64 -13.13 -4.56
C TYR A 48 -6.08 -13.21 -6.02
N GLN A 49 -5.59 -14.20 -6.77
CA GLN A 49 -5.93 -14.36 -8.19
C GLN A 49 -7.43 -14.59 -8.44
N LYS A 50 -8.15 -15.14 -7.46
CA LYS A 50 -9.60 -15.38 -7.51
C LYS A 50 -10.43 -14.19 -7.05
N SER A 51 -9.81 -13.15 -6.50
CA SER A 51 -10.51 -12.04 -5.86
C SER A 51 -10.75 -10.88 -6.83
N ASP A 52 -12.01 -10.48 -6.95
CA ASP A 52 -12.40 -9.25 -7.64
C ASP A 52 -12.14 -7.98 -6.81
N GLU A 53 -11.91 -8.13 -5.51
CA GLU A 53 -11.76 -7.02 -4.56
C GLU A 53 -10.30 -6.59 -4.35
N LYS A 54 -9.37 -7.16 -5.12
CA LYS A 54 -7.93 -6.90 -4.95
C LYS A 54 -7.25 -6.62 -6.28
N ARG A 55 -6.33 -5.66 -6.29
CA ARG A 55 -5.44 -5.37 -7.42
C ARG A 55 -4.04 -5.10 -6.88
N PHE A 56 -3.11 -6.02 -7.13
CA PHE A 56 -1.73 -5.92 -6.65
C PHE A 56 -0.75 -5.73 -7.80
N PHE A 57 0.26 -4.92 -7.54
CA PHE A 57 1.29 -4.55 -8.51
C PHE A 57 2.66 -4.66 -7.88
N THR A 58 3.64 -5.02 -8.72
CA THR A 58 5.06 -4.98 -8.39
C THR A 58 5.67 -3.75 -9.02
N ILE A 59 6.46 -3.03 -8.23
CA ILE A 59 7.28 -1.91 -8.64
C ILE A 59 8.64 -2.49 -9.03
N CYS A 60 9.10 -2.22 -10.26
CA CYS A 60 10.37 -2.75 -10.77
C CYS A 60 11.26 -1.62 -11.28
N ASP A 61 12.59 -1.78 -11.12
CA ASP A 61 13.56 -1.07 -11.93
C ASP A 61 14.15 -2.05 -12.95
N GLY A 62 13.88 -1.81 -14.23
CA GLY A 62 14.10 -2.81 -15.27
C GLY A 62 13.34 -4.10 -14.98
N THR A 63 14.08 -5.18 -14.70
CA THR A 63 13.52 -6.50 -14.33
C THR A 63 13.51 -6.74 -12.82
N LYS A 64 14.26 -5.94 -12.03
CA LYS A 64 14.42 -6.10 -10.58
C LYS A 64 13.20 -5.57 -9.83
N PRO A 65 12.47 -6.40 -9.05
CA PRO A 65 11.46 -5.91 -8.12
C PRO A 65 12.11 -5.04 -7.02
N VAL A 66 11.49 -3.90 -6.71
CA VAL A 66 11.96 -2.95 -5.68
C VAL A 66 10.89 -2.60 -4.65
N GLY A 67 9.65 -3.03 -4.89
CA GLY A 67 8.53 -2.82 -3.97
C GLY A 67 7.23 -3.41 -4.51
N PHE A 68 6.19 -3.26 -3.74
CA PHE A 68 4.83 -3.64 -4.13
C PHE A 68 3.81 -2.63 -3.63
N MET A 69 2.68 -2.58 -4.30
CA MET A 69 1.54 -1.74 -3.95
C MET A 69 0.24 -2.37 -4.43
N GLY A 70 -0.87 -1.85 -3.95
CA GLY A 70 -2.15 -2.32 -4.44
C GLY A 70 -3.35 -1.60 -3.84
N LEU A 71 -4.49 -2.03 -4.34
CA LEU A 71 -5.80 -1.72 -3.82
C LEU A 71 -6.44 -3.01 -3.32
N SER A 72 -6.99 -2.99 -2.12
CA SER A 72 -7.74 -4.08 -1.49
C SER A 72 -9.10 -3.59 -1.02
N LYS A 73 -9.97 -4.50 -0.61
CA LYS A 73 -11.34 -4.18 -0.19
C LYS A 73 -12.07 -3.30 -1.23
N ILE A 74 -11.85 -3.58 -2.51
CA ILE A 74 -12.48 -2.82 -3.59
C ILE A 74 -13.98 -3.07 -3.56
N SER A 75 -14.75 -2.05 -3.21
CA SER A 75 -16.20 -2.09 -3.24
C SER A 75 -16.74 -1.41 -4.50
N LYS A 76 -17.36 -2.21 -5.37
CA LYS A 76 -18.04 -1.68 -6.58
C LYS A 76 -19.28 -0.86 -6.20
N ILE A 77 -19.97 -1.23 -5.11
CA ILE A 77 -21.17 -0.54 -4.62
C ILE A 77 -20.79 0.80 -4.01
N ASN A 78 -19.84 0.81 -3.05
CA ASN A 78 -19.42 2.03 -2.36
C ASN A 78 -18.39 2.84 -3.15
N LYS A 79 -17.90 2.29 -4.27
CA LYS A 79 -16.87 2.91 -5.13
C LYS A 79 -15.63 3.36 -4.35
N ASN A 80 -15.15 2.52 -3.44
CA ASN A 80 -13.97 2.81 -2.63
C ASN A 80 -13.02 1.61 -2.59
N ALA A 81 -11.79 1.87 -2.13
CA ALA A 81 -10.78 0.84 -1.91
C ALA A 81 -9.76 1.29 -0.87
N ASP A 82 -9.17 0.31 -0.19
CA ASP A 82 -8.03 0.44 0.72
C ASP A 82 -6.73 0.38 -0.08
N LEU A 83 -5.84 1.35 0.12
CA LEU A 83 -4.57 1.47 -0.60
C LEU A 83 -3.41 1.14 0.33
N PHE A 84 -2.48 0.36 -0.19
CA PHE A 84 -1.21 0.11 0.48
C PHE A 84 -0.03 0.25 -0.50
N VAL A 85 1.14 0.62 0.02
CA VAL A 85 2.39 0.70 -0.71
C VAL A 85 3.56 0.35 0.21
N ALA A 86 4.50 -0.43 -0.30
CA ALA A 86 5.76 -0.71 0.37
C ALA A 86 6.92 -0.64 -0.62
N ILE A 87 7.89 0.24 -0.35
CA ILE A 87 9.18 0.25 -1.04
C ILE A 87 10.09 -0.67 -0.25
N GLY A 88 10.22 -1.90 -0.75
CA GLY A 88 10.96 -2.97 -0.08
C GLY A 88 12.46 -2.77 -0.14
N ASP A 89 12.99 -2.40 -1.30
CA ASP A 89 14.42 -2.15 -1.49
C ASP A 89 14.83 -0.80 -0.89
N ALA A 90 15.78 -0.84 0.05
CA ALA A 90 16.23 0.35 0.79
C ALA A 90 16.83 1.42 -0.12
N ASP A 91 17.50 0.99 -1.20
CA ASP A 91 18.16 1.92 -2.15
C ASP A 91 17.17 2.81 -2.89
N TYR A 92 15.89 2.50 -2.86
CA TYR A 92 14.82 3.25 -3.53
C TYR A 92 14.00 4.13 -2.58
N ARG A 93 14.26 4.06 -1.26
CA ARG A 93 13.58 4.90 -0.27
C ARG A 93 14.17 6.31 -0.26
N GLY A 94 13.34 7.32 0.05
CA GLY A 94 13.77 8.73 0.09
C GLY A 94 14.08 9.37 -1.27
N LYS A 95 13.98 8.62 -2.37
CA LYS A 95 14.32 9.07 -3.76
C LYS A 95 13.09 9.46 -4.60
N GLY A 96 11.96 9.77 -3.97
CA GLY A 96 10.72 10.17 -4.67
C GLY A 96 9.91 9.01 -5.27
N VAL A 97 10.39 7.76 -5.16
CA VAL A 97 9.70 6.58 -5.71
C VAL A 97 8.29 6.45 -5.14
N GLY A 98 8.12 6.66 -3.83
CA GLY A 98 6.80 6.61 -3.19
C GLY A 98 5.79 7.56 -3.85
N ARG A 99 6.18 8.80 -4.16
CA ARG A 99 5.31 9.78 -4.84
C ARG A 99 4.90 9.29 -6.24
N LEU A 100 5.86 8.81 -7.01
CA LEU A 100 5.62 8.32 -8.37
C LEU A 100 4.60 7.17 -8.38
N VAL A 101 4.83 6.14 -7.55
CA VAL A 101 3.98 4.95 -7.54
C VAL A 101 2.61 5.22 -6.93
N MET A 102 2.54 6.10 -5.92
CA MET A 102 1.27 6.56 -5.34
C MET A 102 0.44 7.35 -6.35
N THR A 103 1.05 8.24 -7.12
CA THR A 103 0.35 8.97 -8.18
C THR A 103 -0.24 8.01 -9.19
N TRP A 104 0.52 7.00 -9.62
CA TRP A 104 0.06 5.99 -10.56
C TRP A 104 -1.13 5.18 -10.04
N ILE A 105 -1.06 4.66 -8.80
CA ILE A 105 -2.13 3.80 -8.25
C ILE A 105 -3.40 4.60 -7.96
N ILE A 106 -3.29 5.87 -7.58
CA ILE A 106 -4.41 6.80 -7.41
C ILE A 106 -5.11 7.02 -8.76
N ASP A 107 -4.35 7.31 -9.81
CA ASP A 107 -4.89 7.45 -11.17
C ASP A 107 -5.59 6.17 -11.64
N TYR A 108 -4.95 5.00 -11.43
CA TYR A 108 -5.53 3.71 -11.74
C TYR A 108 -6.86 3.49 -11.00
N GLY A 109 -6.94 3.78 -9.71
CA GLY A 109 -8.16 3.64 -8.94
C GLY A 109 -9.28 4.55 -9.43
N PHE A 110 -9.00 5.81 -9.64
CA PHE A 110 -10.02 6.78 -10.06
C PHE A 110 -10.42 6.63 -11.53
N ASN A 111 -9.47 6.49 -12.43
CA ASN A 111 -9.73 6.52 -13.86
C ASN A 111 -10.00 5.13 -14.46
N LYS A 112 -9.32 4.07 -13.99
CA LYS A 112 -9.53 2.71 -14.50
C LYS A 112 -10.65 1.98 -13.74
N LEU A 113 -10.64 2.03 -12.41
CA LEU A 113 -11.64 1.33 -11.59
C LEU A 113 -12.89 2.18 -11.29
N LYS A 114 -12.90 3.47 -11.67
CA LYS A 114 -14.01 4.40 -11.45
C LYS A 114 -14.40 4.54 -9.98
N LEU A 115 -13.40 4.48 -9.10
CA LEU A 115 -13.62 4.70 -7.67
C LEU A 115 -13.99 6.15 -7.39
N HIS A 116 -14.73 6.37 -6.31
CA HIS A 116 -15.04 7.69 -5.77
C HIS A 116 -14.06 8.07 -4.66
N LYS A 117 -13.61 7.07 -3.88
CA LYS A 117 -12.77 7.27 -2.70
C LYS A 117 -11.65 6.22 -2.67
N ILE A 118 -10.44 6.66 -2.38
CA ILE A 118 -9.31 5.79 -2.03
C ILE A 118 -8.89 6.17 -0.62
N TYR A 119 -8.78 5.19 0.28
CA TYR A 119 -8.40 5.42 1.67
C TYR A 119 -7.20 4.54 2.06
N LEU A 120 -6.58 4.89 3.16
CA LEU A 120 -5.47 4.15 3.76
C LEU A 120 -5.44 4.39 5.27
N ASN A 121 -4.77 3.50 5.97
CA ASN A 121 -4.39 3.67 7.35
C ASN A 121 -2.89 3.92 7.45
N VAL A 122 -2.47 4.83 8.33
CA VAL A 122 -1.07 5.14 8.54
C VAL A 122 -0.84 5.49 10.01
N TYR A 123 0.27 5.02 10.60
CA TYR A 123 0.63 5.43 11.95
C TYR A 123 0.92 6.92 11.99
N GLU A 124 0.39 7.60 13.00
CA GLU A 124 0.52 9.05 13.15
C GLU A 124 1.98 9.49 13.20
N ASP A 125 2.85 8.68 13.80
CA ASP A 125 4.28 8.96 13.93
C ASP A 125 5.12 8.56 12.69
N ASN A 126 4.50 7.98 11.66
CA ASN A 126 5.14 7.82 10.35
C ASN A 126 5.07 9.13 9.55
N ILE A 127 5.74 10.16 10.08
CA ILE A 127 5.72 11.52 9.53
C ILE A 127 6.02 11.59 8.04
N PRO A 128 7.05 10.86 7.50
CA PRO A 128 7.32 10.89 6.06
C PRO A 128 6.14 10.42 5.22
N ALA A 129 5.45 9.35 5.63
CA ALA A 129 4.29 8.82 4.90
C ALA A 129 3.09 9.77 5.00
N VAL A 130 2.78 10.26 6.21
CA VAL A 130 1.70 11.24 6.44
C VAL A 130 1.88 12.48 5.56
N ASN A 131 3.09 13.03 5.51
CA ASN A 131 3.40 14.20 4.68
C ASN A 131 3.29 13.89 3.19
N LEU A 132 3.73 12.72 2.75
CA LEU A 132 3.55 12.26 1.37
C LEU A 132 2.07 12.20 1.02
N TYR A 133 1.23 11.58 1.84
CA TYR A 133 -0.20 11.44 1.57
C TYR A 133 -0.91 12.79 1.55
N LYS A 134 -0.64 13.67 2.51
CA LYS A 134 -1.16 15.06 2.50
C LYS A 134 -0.78 15.78 1.22
N SER A 135 0.48 15.69 0.79
CA SER A 135 0.96 16.35 -0.45
C SER A 135 0.33 15.78 -1.73
N LEU A 136 -0.19 14.55 -1.69
CA LEU A 136 -0.95 13.92 -2.76
C LEU A 136 -2.46 14.21 -2.67
N GLY A 137 -2.90 15.00 -1.70
CA GLY A 137 -4.27 15.44 -1.52
C GLY A 137 -5.15 14.48 -0.71
N PHE A 138 -4.56 13.59 0.09
CA PHE A 138 -5.29 12.87 1.12
C PHE A 138 -5.59 13.80 2.29
N VAL A 139 -6.76 13.64 2.87
CA VAL A 139 -7.21 14.33 4.09
C VAL A 139 -7.40 13.32 5.21
N VAL A 140 -7.19 13.75 6.44
CA VAL A 140 -7.48 12.92 7.62
C VAL A 140 -8.99 12.91 7.85
N GLU A 141 -9.60 11.74 7.86
CA GLU A 141 -11.02 11.57 8.18
C GLU A 141 -11.24 11.13 9.62
N GLY A 142 -10.23 10.52 10.23
CA GLY A 142 -10.32 10.06 11.61
C GLY A 142 -8.96 9.70 12.19
N LYS A 143 -8.92 9.62 13.53
CA LYS A 143 -7.78 9.17 14.32
C LYS A 143 -8.27 8.11 15.30
N ILE A 144 -7.61 6.96 15.28
CA ILE A 144 -7.84 5.88 16.23
C ILE A 144 -6.70 5.98 17.26
N LYS A 145 -7.07 6.24 18.51
CA LYS A 145 -6.11 6.41 19.60
C LYS A 145 -5.66 5.05 20.12
N ASP A 146 -4.36 4.91 20.41
CA ASP A 146 -3.75 3.70 20.99
C ASP A 146 -4.12 2.40 20.23
N ASP A 147 -4.14 2.49 18.90
CA ASP A 147 -4.66 1.45 17.99
C ASP A 147 -3.72 0.25 17.88
N VAL A 148 -2.42 0.48 17.90
CA VAL A 148 -1.42 -0.57 17.70
C VAL A 148 -0.32 -0.50 18.75
N PHE A 149 0.04 -1.66 19.32
CA PHE A 149 1.15 -1.78 20.25
C PHE A 149 2.38 -2.37 19.58
N PHE A 150 3.46 -1.61 19.46
CA PHE A 150 4.74 -2.13 19.01
C PHE A 150 5.91 -1.30 19.58
N GLY A 151 7.10 -1.89 19.66
CA GLY A 151 8.27 -1.20 20.21
C GLY A 151 8.09 -0.74 21.65
N GLY A 152 7.24 -1.42 22.45
CA GLY A 152 7.00 -1.11 23.85
C GLY A 152 6.02 0.03 24.12
N LYS A 153 5.33 0.57 23.11
CA LYS A 153 4.34 1.65 23.28
C LYS A 153 3.15 1.49 22.33
N PHE A 154 2.04 2.17 22.67
CA PHE A 154 0.90 2.31 21.79
C PHE A 154 1.11 3.42 20.75
N HIS A 155 0.59 3.18 19.55
CA HIS A 155 0.64 4.11 18.42
C HIS A 155 -0.78 4.44 17.95
N ASN A 156 -1.01 5.69 17.60
CA ASN A 156 -2.23 6.12 16.98
C ASN A 156 -2.22 5.84 15.49
N THR A 157 -3.38 5.50 14.92
CA THR A 157 -3.56 5.34 13.48
C THR A 157 -4.42 6.47 12.93
N LEU A 158 -3.99 7.07 11.82
CA LEU A 158 -4.78 8.00 11.04
C LEU A 158 -5.46 7.26 9.90
N TYR A 159 -6.78 7.44 9.79
CA TYR A 159 -7.53 7.06 8.61
C TYR A 159 -7.53 8.24 7.65
N MET A 160 -6.91 8.06 6.48
CA MET A 160 -6.77 9.12 5.49
C MET A 160 -7.44 8.72 4.18
N ALA A 161 -8.07 9.68 3.51
CA ALA A 161 -8.76 9.43 2.25
C ALA A 161 -8.52 10.52 1.22
N LYS A 162 -8.60 10.11 -0.05
CA LYS A 162 -8.62 11.00 -1.21
C LYS A 162 -9.86 10.71 -2.02
N PHE A 163 -10.55 11.79 -2.42
CA PHE A 163 -11.78 11.72 -3.21
C PHE A 163 -11.52 12.08 -4.67
N TYR A 164 -12.25 11.41 -5.56
CA TYR A 164 -12.27 11.78 -6.97
C TYR A 164 -12.88 13.18 -7.13
N LYS A 165 -12.10 14.12 -7.64
CA LYS A 165 -12.60 15.44 -7.97
C LYS A 165 -13.09 15.42 -9.41
N ARG A 166 -14.40 15.53 -9.62
CA ARG A 166 -14.92 15.86 -10.96
C ARG A 166 -14.39 17.23 -11.35
N SER A 167 -13.72 17.33 -12.50
CA SER A 167 -13.46 18.64 -13.11
C SER A 167 -14.82 19.31 -13.28
N LYS A 168 -15.00 20.47 -12.67
CA LYS A 168 -16.15 21.32 -13.03
C LYS A 168 -15.99 21.59 -14.52
N LYS A 169 -16.94 21.10 -15.34
CA LYS A 169 -17.08 21.56 -16.72
C LYS A 169 -17.46 23.03 -16.73
#